data_52cc878796fd32d3f15cc7e8cac77dc0
#
_entry.id   52cc878796fd32d3f15cc7e8cac77dc0
#
_cell.length_a   1.000
_cell.length_b   1.000
_cell.length_c   1.000
_cell.angle_alpha   90.00
_cell.angle_beta   90.00
_cell.angle_gamma   90.00
#
_symmetry.space_group_name_H-M   'P 1'
#
loop_
_entity.id
_entity.type
_entity.pdbx_description
1 polymer ?
#
loop_
_entity_poly.entity_id
_entity_poly.type
_entity_poly.pdbx_seq_one_letter_code
_entity_poly.pdbx_strand_id
1 'polypeptide(L)'
;VVRKNLVNSFPDRTLREIISIEKGFYAWFCDYVVETIKVRGFSEEEMKRRMTFEGLDAIYEDMEKNGQTLCFAYLGHYCNWEWVSSLPLWTKDKLKCAQIYHPLENAAFNKMFVDVRGRFGSESITMSETLRRIIQLKRDKTRTVIGFIADQTPVWNSIHLWMDFLNQETPVFTGTERIAKQVNACVCYIDMIRPRRGYYCGVFKPVVWEKDEKKEFPITEVYMHMLEETIGRAPAYWLWSHNRWKRTRAMAELLQAEQEKRKEERIKAHQSGGAQR
;
A
#
# COMPACT_ATOMS: atom_id res chain seq x y z
N VAL A 1 -17.19 9.73 -7.49
CA VAL A 1 -16.05 9.47 -6.59
C VAL A 1 -14.85 10.30 -7.04
N VAL A 2 -14.31 10.13 -8.26
CA VAL A 2 -13.08 10.78 -8.75
C VAL A 2 -13.10 12.30 -8.56
N ARG A 3 -14.11 13.01 -9.14
CA ARG A 3 -14.24 14.47 -9.02
C ARG A 3 -14.28 14.93 -7.55
N LYS A 4 -15.07 14.25 -6.71
CA LYS A 4 -15.19 14.59 -5.30
C LYS A 4 -13.83 14.45 -4.59
N ASN A 5 -13.11 13.35 -4.82
CA ASN A 5 -11.80 13.14 -4.24
C ASN A 5 -10.82 14.23 -4.66
N LEU A 6 -10.79 14.57 -5.95
CA LEU A 6 -9.89 15.61 -6.48
C LEU A 6 -10.18 16.99 -5.92
N VAL A 7 -11.46 17.43 -5.89
CA VAL A 7 -11.85 18.73 -5.35
C VAL A 7 -11.45 18.86 -3.88
N ASN A 8 -11.69 17.83 -3.07
CA ASN A 8 -11.35 17.87 -1.66
C ASN A 8 -9.83 17.80 -1.42
N SER A 9 -9.09 17.09 -2.30
CA SER A 9 -7.64 16.95 -2.16
C SER A 9 -6.84 18.15 -2.66
N PHE A 10 -7.43 18.97 -3.53
CA PHE A 10 -6.76 20.14 -4.12
C PHE A 10 -7.68 21.36 -4.04
N PRO A 11 -7.98 21.87 -2.83
CA PRO A 11 -8.95 22.94 -2.63
C PRO A 11 -8.55 24.26 -3.31
N ASP A 12 -7.25 24.49 -3.51
CA ASP A 12 -6.72 25.70 -4.12
C ASP A 12 -6.71 25.67 -5.67
N ARG A 13 -7.05 24.52 -6.28
CA ARG A 13 -7.09 24.38 -7.74
C ARG A 13 -8.44 24.80 -8.30
N THR A 14 -8.39 25.46 -9.43
CA THR A 14 -9.59 25.82 -10.18
C THR A 14 -10.33 24.58 -10.70
N LEU A 15 -11.63 24.71 -10.92
CA LEU A 15 -12.43 23.61 -11.49
C LEU A 15 -11.88 23.15 -12.85
N ARG A 16 -11.31 24.06 -13.65
CA ARG A 16 -10.69 23.71 -14.94
C ARG A 16 -9.48 22.81 -14.77
N GLU A 17 -8.63 23.06 -13.79
CA GLU A 17 -7.47 22.21 -13.46
C GLU A 17 -7.92 20.85 -12.93
N ILE A 18 -8.92 20.81 -12.03
CA ILE A 18 -9.50 19.58 -11.53
C ILE A 18 -10.06 18.73 -12.68
N ILE A 19 -10.78 19.32 -13.63
CA ILE A 19 -11.29 18.60 -14.82
C ILE A 19 -10.14 18.08 -15.68
N SER A 20 -9.05 18.83 -15.81
CA SER A 20 -7.87 18.38 -16.55
C SER A 20 -7.22 17.16 -15.90
N ILE A 21 -7.05 17.17 -14.57
CA ILE A 21 -6.50 16.04 -13.81
C ILE A 21 -7.42 14.81 -13.95
N GLU A 22 -8.74 15.00 -13.82
CA GLU A 22 -9.71 13.90 -13.97
C GLU A 22 -9.69 13.27 -15.36
N LYS A 23 -9.60 14.06 -16.41
CA LYS A 23 -9.45 13.54 -17.78
C LYS A 23 -8.12 12.76 -17.93
N GLY A 24 -7.04 13.31 -17.37
CA GLY A 24 -5.74 12.63 -17.31
C GLY A 24 -5.80 11.29 -16.57
N PHE A 25 -6.53 11.27 -15.44
CA PHE A 25 -6.75 10.04 -14.66
C PHE A 25 -7.46 8.96 -15.48
N TYR A 26 -8.56 9.27 -16.15
CA TYR A 26 -9.28 8.26 -16.95
C TYR A 26 -8.45 7.78 -18.15
N ALA A 27 -7.71 8.67 -18.80
CA ALA A 27 -6.82 8.28 -19.88
C ALA A 27 -5.72 7.31 -19.39
N TRP A 28 -5.07 7.64 -18.27
CA TRP A 28 -4.09 6.77 -17.64
C TRP A 28 -4.71 5.45 -17.13
N PHE A 29 -5.90 5.48 -16.53
CA PHE A 29 -6.56 4.30 -16.00
C PHE A 29 -6.91 3.28 -17.11
N CYS A 30 -7.31 3.77 -18.28
CA CYS A 30 -7.47 2.92 -19.47
C CYS A 30 -6.14 2.28 -19.89
N ASP A 31 -5.03 3.07 -19.89
CA ASP A 31 -3.69 2.55 -20.16
C ASP A 31 -3.31 1.46 -19.16
N TYR A 32 -3.49 1.72 -17.85
CA TYR A 32 -3.21 0.77 -16.78
C TYR A 32 -3.91 -0.58 -16.97
N VAL A 33 -5.21 -0.57 -17.31
CA VAL A 33 -5.98 -1.80 -17.56
C VAL A 33 -5.39 -2.57 -18.74
N VAL A 34 -5.13 -1.89 -19.86
CA VAL A 34 -4.56 -2.51 -21.07
C VAL A 34 -3.15 -3.05 -20.79
N GLU A 35 -2.32 -2.30 -20.10
CA GLU A 35 -0.95 -2.66 -19.75
C GLU A 35 -0.91 -3.86 -18.79
N THR A 36 -1.82 -3.94 -17.82
CA THR A 36 -1.95 -5.07 -16.89
C THR A 36 -2.31 -6.37 -17.62
N ILE A 37 -3.14 -6.29 -18.65
CA ILE A 37 -3.47 -7.46 -19.47
C ILE A 37 -2.29 -7.85 -20.38
N LYS A 38 -1.66 -6.86 -21.00
CA LYS A 38 -0.56 -7.06 -21.97
C LYS A 38 0.68 -7.68 -21.35
N VAL A 39 0.97 -7.42 -20.06
CA VAL A 39 2.17 -7.97 -19.41
C VAL A 39 2.23 -9.49 -19.46
N ARG A 40 1.10 -10.16 -19.61
CA ARG A 40 1.05 -11.63 -19.80
C ARG A 40 1.80 -12.11 -21.03
N GLY A 41 1.92 -11.26 -22.05
CA GLY A 41 2.62 -11.57 -23.31
C GLY A 41 4.04 -10.96 -23.39
N PHE A 42 4.49 -10.21 -22.38
CA PHE A 42 5.82 -9.60 -22.44
C PHE A 42 6.93 -10.65 -22.25
N SER A 43 8.01 -10.52 -23.01
CA SER A 43 9.26 -11.18 -22.68
C SER A 43 9.94 -10.45 -21.51
N GLU A 44 10.98 -11.08 -20.92
CA GLU A 44 11.79 -10.43 -19.89
C GLU A 44 12.48 -9.16 -20.41
N GLU A 45 12.97 -9.19 -21.66
CA GLU A 45 13.61 -8.05 -22.32
C GLU A 45 12.63 -6.91 -22.52
N GLU A 46 11.40 -7.21 -22.95
CA GLU A 46 10.36 -6.20 -23.09
C GLU A 46 10.00 -5.60 -21.74
N MET A 47 9.89 -6.42 -20.70
CA MET A 47 9.61 -5.96 -19.34
C MET A 47 10.74 -5.07 -18.82
N LYS A 48 12.00 -5.50 -18.94
CA LYS A 48 13.19 -4.73 -18.54
C LYS A 48 13.32 -3.40 -19.28
N ARG A 49 12.86 -3.32 -20.50
CA ARG A 49 12.87 -2.10 -21.29
C ARG A 49 11.79 -1.09 -20.85
N ARG A 50 10.65 -1.58 -20.32
CA ARG A 50 9.48 -0.76 -19.94
C ARG A 50 9.39 -0.41 -18.48
N MET A 51 9.93 -1.25 -17.62
CA MET A 51 10.01 -1.03 -16.18
C MET A 51 11.47 -1.06 -15.77
N THR A 52 11.93 -0.05 -15.06
CA THR A 52 13.28 0.02 -14.50
C THR A 52 13.21 0.27 -13.00
N PHE A 53 14.28 -0.06 -12.28
CA PHE A 53 14.39 0.21 -10.86
C PHE A 53 15.72 0.91 -10.56
N GLU A 54 15.67 1.91 -9.69
CA GLU A 54 16.81 2.69 -9.21
C GLU A 54 16.89 2.61 -7.68
N GLY A 55 18.09 2.74 -7.12
CA GLY A 55 18.31 2.78 -5.66
C GLY A 55 18.20 1.42 -4.95
N LEU A 56 17.96 0.32 -5.65
CA LEU A 56 17.84 -1.01 -5.05
C LEU A 56 19.14 -1.48 -4.39
N ASP A 57 20.30 -1.20 -4.99
CA ASP A 57 21.59 -1.60 -4.43
C ASP A 57 21.86 -0.90 -3.09
N ALA A 58 21.49 0.37 -2.94
CA ALA A 58 21.62 1.10 -1.68
C ALA A 58 20.75 0.48 -0.56
N ILE A 59 19.54 0.02 -0.89
CA ILE A 59 18.69 -0.70 0.06
C ILE A 59 19.32 -2.05 0.46
N TYR A 60 19.89 -2.75 -0.51
CA TYR A 60 20.57 -4.01 -0.24
C TYR A 60 21.78 -3.82 0.68
N GLU A 61 22.62 -2.81 0.44
CA GLU A 61 23.78 -2.46 1.27
C GLU A 61 23.35 -2.06 2.69
N ASP A 62 22.25 -1.31 2.84
CA ASP A 62 21.71 -0.95 4.14
C ASP A 62 21.21 -2.19 4.92
N MET A 63 20.53 -3.11 4.25
CA MET A 63 20.11 -4.39 4.83
C MET A 63 21.32 -5.21 5.32
N GLU A 64 22.39 -5.28 4.52
CA GLU A 64 23.63 -6.01 4.91
C GLU A 64 24.30 -5.37 6.10
N LYS A 65 24.48 -4.05 6.07
CA LYS A 65 25.10 -3.28 7.14
C LYS A 65 24.38 -3.45 8.48
N ASN A 66 23.05 -3.52 8.45
CA ASN A 66 22.22 -3.64 9.66
C ASN A 66 21.85 -5.09 10.02
N GLY A 67 22.37 -6.09 9.28
CA GLY A 67 22.07 -7.50 9.51
C GLY A 67 20.60 -7.88 9.28
N GLN A 68 19.91 -7.11 8.42
CA GLN A 68 18.49 -7.30 8.13
C GLN A 68 18.30 -8.28 6.97
N THR A 69 17.34 -9.17 7.09
CA THR A 69 16.99 -10.12 6.03
C THR A 69 15.71 -9.76 5.30
N LEU A 70 14.90 -8.88 5.86
CA LEU A 70 13.63 -8.45 5.28
C LEU A 70 13.67 -6.93 4.98
N CYS A 71 13.17 -6.56 3.81
CA CYS A 71 12.88 -5.18 3.46
C CYS A 71 11.39 -5.04 3.15
N PHE A 72 10.71 -4.10 3.80
CA PHE A 72 9.33 -3.76 3.53
C PHE A 72 9.30 -2.54 2.62
N ALA A 73 8.88 -2.77 1.39
CA ALA A 73 8.79 -1.74 0.36
C ALA A 73 7.36 -1.22 0.28
N TYR A 74 7.13 -0.04 0.85
CA TYR A 74 5.86 0.66 0.71
C TYR A 74 5.70 1.25 -0.68
N LEU A 75 4.49 1.23 -1.21
CA LEU A 75 4.13 1.92 -2.44
C LEU A 75 2.65 2.28 -2.42
N GLY A 76 2.21 3.13 -3.35
CA GLY A 76 0.81 3.48 -3.54
C GLY A 76 0.20 2.80 -4.78
N HIS A 77 -1.14 2.83 -4.89
CA HIS A 77 -1.83 2.53 -6.15
C HIS A 77 -1.59 3.66 -7.16
N TYR A 78 -0.32 3.84 -7.55
CA TYR A 78 0.16 4.94 -8.36
C TYR A 78 0.94 4.42 -9.58
N CYS A 79 0.78 5.04 -10.74
CA CYS A 79 1.35 4.57 -12.00
C CYS A 79 0.94 3.11 -12.30
N ASN A 80 1.86 2.27 -12.77
CA ASN A 80 1.59 0.85 -12.95
C ASN A 80 2.24 0.03 -11.83
N TRP A 81 1.61 0.03 -10.65
CA TRP A 81 2.07 -0.73 -9.48
C TRP A 81 2.11 -2.25 -9.69
N GLU A 82 1.33 -2.79 -10.63
CA GLU A 82 1.35 -4.23 -10.94
C GLU A 82 2.71 -4.66 -11.54
N TRP A 83 3.34 -3.77 -12.29
CA TRP A 83 4.64 -4.07 -12.90
C TRP A 83 5.80 -4.08 -11.90
N VAL A 84 5.61 -3.59 -10.69
CA VAL A 84 6.60 -3.74 -9.60
C VAL A 84 6.85 -5.22 -9.28
N SER A 85 5.88 -6.11 -9.55
CA SER A 85 6.05 -7.55 -9.42
C SER A 85 7.13 -8.14 -10.35
N SER A 86 7.62 -7.37 -11.34
CA SER A 86 8.75 -7.74 -12.19
C SER A 86 10.12 -7.55 -11.53
N LEU A 87 10.19 -7.00 -10.32
CA LEU A 87 11.43 -6.75 -9.57
C LEU A 87 12.42 -7.94 -9.55
N PRO A 88 12.00 -9.22 -9.51
CA PRO A 88 12.93 -10.35 -9.58
C PRO A 88 13.90 -10.33 -10.76
N LEU A 89 13.52 -9.71 -11.89
CA LEU A 89 14.39 -9.56 -13.05
C LEU A 89 15.64 -8.70 -12.80
N TRP A 90 15.66 -7.89 -11.72
CA TRP A 90 16.79 -7.02 -11.33
C TRP A 90 17.53 -7.53 -10.10
N THR A 91 16.89 -8.32 -9.24
CA THR A 91 17.51 -8.80 -7.99
C THR A 91 18.52 -9.93 -8.21
N LYS A 92 18.52 -10.60 -9.37
CA LYS A 92 19.51 -11.62 -9.78
C LYS A 92 19.79 -12.66 -8.69
N ASP A 93 18.76 -13.20 -8.09
CA ASP A 93 18.82 -14.19 -7.00
C ASP A 93 19.40 -13.68 -5.65
N LYS A 94 19.85 -12.42 -5.58
CA LYS A 94 20.31 -11.80 -4.32
C LYS A 94 19.19 -11.61 -3.30
N LEU A 95 17.98 -11.29 -3.79
CA LEU A 95 16.79 -11.03 -2.99
C LEU A 95 15.59 -11.76 -3.59
N LYS A 96 14.84 -12.47 -2.79
CA LYS A 96 13.48 -12.88 -3.15
C LYS A 96 12.57 -11.65 -3.14
N CYS A 97 11.55 -11.69 -3.98
CA CYS A 97 10.56 -10.64 -4.06
C CYS A 97 9.17 -11.22 -3.77
N ALA A 98 8.42 -10.53 -2.95
CA ALA A 98 7.05 -10.88 -2.63
C ALA A 98 6.17 -9.63 -2.60
N GLN A 99 4.86 -9.79 -2.71
CA GLN A 99 3.88 -8.74 -2.50
C GLN A 99 2.70 -9.26 -1.69
N ILE A 100 2.17 -8.38 -0.85
CA ILE A 100 0.96 -8.66 -0.10
C ILE A 100 -0.27 -8.27 -0.92
N TYR A 101 -1.27 -9.14 -0.98
CA TYR A 101 -2.50 -8.86 -1.69
C TYR A 101 -3.75 -9.35 -0.95
N HIS A 102 -4.87 -8.71 -1.24
CA HIS A 102 -6.20 -9.17 -0.83
C HIS A 102 -6.80 -10.02 -1.95
N PRO A 103 -7.18 -11.28 -1.71
CA PRO A 103 -7.85 -12.11 -2.71
C PRO A 103 -9.13 -11.45 -3.24
N LEU A 104 -9.34 -11.53 -4.55
CA LEU A 104 -10.54 -11.02 -5.18
C LEU A 104 -11.68 -12.05 -5.06
N GLU A 105 -12.92 -11.58 -4.92
CA GLU A 105 -14.11 -12.44 -4.83
C GLU A 105 -14.30 -13.29 -6.10
N ASN A 106 -14.03 -12.71 -7.28
CA ASN A 106 -14.09 -13.46 -8.53
C ASN A 106 -12.83 -14.32 -8.71
N ALA A 107 -12.97 -15.63 -8.62
CA ALA A 107 -11.87 -16.59 -8.68
C ALA A 107 -11.06 -16.52 -10.00
N ALA A 108 -11.71 -16.25 -11.14
CA ALA A 108 -11.03 -16.16 -12.43
C ALA A 108 -10.15 -14.92 -12.51
N PHE A 109 -10.65 -13.76 -12.06
CA PHE A 109 -9.86 -12.54 -11.95
C PHE A 109 -8.74 -12.67 -10.91
N ASN A 110 -9.03 -13.29 -9.76
CA ASN A 110 -8.01 -13.52 -8.74
C ASN A 110 -6.86 -14.37 -9.30
N LYS A 111 -7.18 -15.48 -9.97
CA LYS A 111 -6.16 -16.31 -10.62
C LYS A 111 -5.37 -15.52 -11.66
N MET A 112 -6.02 -14.74 -12.50
CA MET A 112 -5.36 -13.92 -13.53
C MET A 112 -4.34 -12.95 -12.91
N PHE A 113 -4.70 -12.24 -11.82
CA PHE A 113 -3.78 -11.31 -11.16
C PHE A 113 -2.63 -12.03 -10.44
N VAL A 114 -2.90 -13.17 -9.81
CA VAL A 114 -1.82 -13.99 -9.20
C VAL A 114 -0.85 -14.48 -10.26
N ASP A 115 -1.35 -14.97 -11.41
CA ASP A 115 -0.51 -15.42 -12.53
C ASP A 115 0.33 -14.26 -13.12
N VAL A 116 -0.27 -13.07 -13.27
CA VAL A 116 0.44 -11.86 -13.73
C VAL A 116 1.56 -11.47 -12.77
N ARG A 117 1.26 -11.41 -11.47
CA ARG A 117 2.22 -11.01 -10.43
C ARG A 117 3.33 -12.03 -10.22
N GLY A 118 3.04 -13.32 -10.39
CA GLY A 118 4.01 -14.41 -10.26
C GLY A 118 4.87 -14.64 -11.51
N ARG A 119 4.53 -14.01 -12.64
CA ARG A 119 5.13 -14.29 -13.95
C ARG A 119 6.65 -14.19 -13.98
N PHE A 120 7.22 -13.23 -13.26
CA PHE A 120 8.65 -12.99 -13.23
C PHE A 120 9.33 -13.48 -11.92
N GLY A 121 8.66 -14.35 -11.18
CA GLY A 121 9.21 -14.99 -9.99
C GLY A 121 8.87 -14.32 -8.66
N SER A 122 7.98 -13.34 -8.64
CA SER A 122 7.53 -12.72 -7.38
C SER A 122 6.48 -13.59 -6.67
N GLU A 123 6.60 -13.74 -5.35
CA GLU A 123 5.65 -14.51 -4.52
C GLU A 123 4.45 -13.63 -4.14
N SER A 124 3.23 -14.11 -4.37
CA SER A 124 2.00 -13.46 -3.92
C SER A 124 1.57 -14.04 -2.57
N ILE A 125 1.56 -13.21 -1.52
CA ILE A 125 1.19 -13.61 -0.14
C ILE A 125 -0.16 -12.98 0.18
N THR A 126 -1.12 -13.79 0.63
CA THR A 126 -2.44 -13.27 1.04
C THR A 126 -2.34 -12.45 2.33
N MET A 127 -3.20 -11.46 2.51
CA MET A 127 -3.25 -10.67 3.74
C MET A 127 -3.39 -11.54 5.00
N SER A 128 -4.17 -12.61 4.95
CA SER A 128 -4.38 -13.53 6.07
C SER A 128 -3.13 -14.33 6.45
N GLU A 129 -2.22 -14.57 5.50
CA GLU A 129 -1.00 -15.35 5.71
C GLU A 129 0.24 -14.48 5.95
N THR A 130 0.10 -13.16 5.81
CA THR A 130 1.22 -12.21 5.85
C THR A 130 2.13 -12.42 7.04
N LEU A 131 1.61 -12.39 8.27
CA LEU A 131 2.43 -12.50 9.48
C LEU A 131 3.15 -13.86 9.56
N ARG A 132 2.43 -14.95 9.28
CA ARG A 132 3.00 -16.30 9.30
C ARG A 132 4.15 -16.43 8.29
N ARG A 133 3.94 -15.94 7.07
CA ARG A 133 4.94 -16.03 6.01
C ARG A 133 6.17 -15.18 6.29
N ILE A 134 5.99 -13.97 6.81
CA ILE A 134 7.09 -13.07 7.20
C ILE A 134 7.95 -13.71 8.31
N ILE A 135 7.32 -14.28 9.34
CA ILE A 135 8.05 -14.99 10.43
C ILE A 135 8.85 -16.18 9.87
N GLN A 136 8.28 -16.94 8.95
CA GLN A 136 8.98 -18.03 8.28
C GLN A 136 10.19 -17.54 7.49
N LEU A 137 10.03 -16.51 6.63
CA LEU A 137 11.12 -15.93 5.85
C LEU A 137 12.25 -15.41 6.75
N LYS A 138 11.90 -14.76 7.87
CA LYS A 138 12.88 -14.29 8.86
C LYS A 138 13.64 -15.45 9.51
N ARG A 139 12.92 -16.49 9.95
CA ARG A 139 13.53 -17.69 10.57
C ARG A 139 14.47 -18.41 9.60
N ASP A 140 14.05 -18.53 8.36
CA ASP A 140 14.81 -19.21 7.30
C ASP A 140 15.96 -18.32 6.75
N LYS A 141 16.11 -17.10 7.30
CA LYS A 141 17.10 -16.08 6.89
C LYS A 141 17.07 -15.80 5.38
N THR A 142 15.89 -15.93 4.77
CA THR A 142 15.71 -15.69 3.34
C THR A 142 15.63 -14.19 3.11
N ARG A 143 16.64 -13.61 2.45
CA ARG A 143 16.63 -12.19 2.08
C ARG A 143 15.49 -11.91 1.14
N THR A 144 14.57 -11.04 1.55
CA THR A 144 13.32 -10.80 0.81
C THR A 144 12.92 -9.33 0.85
N VAL A 145 12.58 -8.78 -0.32
CA VAL A 145 11.84 -7.51 -0.44
C VAL A 145 10.35 -7.85 -0.55
N ILE A 146 9.53 -7.25 0.30
CA ILE A 146 8.08 -7.48 0.35
C ILE A 146 7.36 -6.16 0.08
N GLY A 147 6.60 -6.10 -1.03
CA GLY A 147 5.79 -4.94 -1.40
C GLY A 147 4.49 -4.85 -0.59
N PHE A 148 4.24 -3.66 -0.04
CA PHE A 148 3.02 -3.31 0.69
C PHE A 148 2.37 -2.09 0.07
N ILE A 149 1.16 -2.24 -0.47
CA ILE A 149 0.34 -1.12 -0.93
C ILE A 149 -0.64 -0.78 0.19
N ALA A 150 -0.39 0.32 0.91
CA ALA A 150 -1.11 0.64 2.15
C ALA A 150 -1.89 1.97 2.09
N ASP A 151 -2.26 2.43 0.89
CA ASP A 151 -2.90 3.73 0.65
C ASP A 151 -4.44 3.68 0.54
N GLN A 152 -5.05 2.51 0.69
CA GLN A 152 -6.51 2.37 0.72
C GLN A 152 -7.08 2.48 2.15
N THR A 153 -8.42 2.53 2.24
CA THR A 153 -9.11 2.68 3.53
C THR A 153 -9.07 1.39 4.36
N PRO A 154 -8.50 1.40 5.57
CA PRO A 154 -8.55 0.24 6.47
C PRO A 154 -9.98 -0.07 6.91
N VAL A 155 -10.27 -1.32 7.30
CA VAL A 155 -11.54 -1.69 7.94
C VAL A 155 -11.63 -1.08 9.34
N TRP A 156 -12.85 -0.89 9.87
CA TRP A 156 -13.09 -0.18 11.14
C TRP A 156 -12.21 -0.67 12.29
N ASN A 157 -12.13 -1.96 12.50
CA ASN A 157 -11.38 -2.58 13.60
C ASN A 157 -9.83 -2.49 13.41
N SER A 158 -9.37 -1.96 12.30
CA SER A 158 -7.94 -1.80 11.99
C SER A 158 -7.51 -0.34 11.88
N ILE A 159 -8.39 0.59 12.26
CA ILE A 159 -8.07 2.02 12.30
C ILE A 159 -7.45 2.33 13.66
N HIS A 160 -6.15 2.65 13.65
CA HIS A 160 -5.40 3.03 14.86
C HIS A 160 -4.72 4.40 14.72
N LEU A 161 -4.70 4.94 13.51
CA LEU A 161 -4.12 6.25 13.23
C LEU A 161 -5.01 7.01 12.26
N TRP A 162 -5.28 8.25 12.60
CA TRP A 162 -5.85 9.28 11.73
C TRP A 162 -4.82 10.36 11.50
N MET A 163 -4.63 10.77 10.27
CA MET A 163 -3.70 11.85 9.90
C MET A 163 -4.28 12.66 8.74
N ASP A 164 -3.75 13.86 8.55
CA ASP A 164 -4.06 14.62 7.34
C ASP A 164 -3.32 14.02 6.15
N PHE A 165 -4.05 13.77 5.08
CA PHE A 165 -3.53 13.27 3.82
C PHE A 165 -4.33 13.87 2.68
N LEU A 166 -3.67 14.56 1.76
CA LEU A 166 -4.30 15.28 0.66
C LEU A 166 -5.43 16.23 1.14
N ASN A 167 -5.13 17.06 2.14
CA ASN A 167 -6.05 18.02 2.75
C ASN A 167 -7.32 17.41 3.37
N GLN A 168 -7.29 16.14 3.74
CA GLN A 168 -8.43 15.44 4.33
C GLN A 168 -8.00 14.56 5.50
N GLU A 169 -8.75 14.59 6.61
CA GLU A 169 -8.55 13.66 7.72
C GLU A 169 -8.77 12.23 7.25
N THR A 170 -7.76 11.39 7.42
CA THR A 170 -7.64 10.12 6.72
C THR A 170 -7.24 9.00 7.67
N PRO A 171 -8.00 7.89 7.76
CA PRO A 171 -7.57 6.69 8.46
C PRO A 171 -6.54 5.93 7.62
N VAL A 172 -5.46 5.46 8.26
CA VAL A 172 -4.34 4.79 7.57
C VAL A 172 -4.05 3.41 8.15
N PHE A 173 -3.44 2.55 7.33
CA PHE A 173 -3.00 1.23 7.76
C PHE A 173 -1.71 1.33 8.57
N THR A 174 -1.71 0.77 9.78
CA THR A 174 -0.55 0.73 10.68
C THR A 174 0.02 -0.68 10.88
N GLY A 175 -0.67 -1.69 10.38
CA GLY A 175 -0.28 -3.09 10.58
C GLY A 175 1.10 -3.43 10.00
N THR A 176 1.44 -2.86 8.84
CA THR A 176 2.75 -3.06 8.19
C THR A 176 3.88 -2.55 9.07
N GLU A 177 3.74 -1.36 9.68
CA GLU A 177 4.75 -0.82 10.59
C GLU A 177 4.93 -1.67 11.84
N ARG A 178 3.83 -2.14 12.46
CA ARG A 178 3.90 -3.04 13.62
C ARG A 178 4.71 -4.28 13.30
N ILE A 179 4.47 -4.91 12.15
CA ILE A 179 5.21 -6.09 11.73
C ILE A 179 6.67 -5.71 11.42
N ALA A 180 6.93 -4.61 10.73
CA ALA A 180 8.29 -4.16 10.40
C ALA A 180 9.14 -3.97 11.66
N LYS A 181 8.61 -3.29 12.69
CA LYS A 181 9.26 -3.11 13.99
C LYS A 181 9.52 -4.46 14.68
N GLN A 182 8.52 -5.36 14.70
CA GLN A 182 8.64 -6.68 15.36
C GLN A 182 9.73 -7.56 14.72
N VAL A 183 9.87 -7.51 13.39
CA VAL A 183 10.85 -8.34 12.68
C VAL A 183 12.16 -7.61 12.39
N ASN A 184 12.32 -6.36 12.82
CA ASN A 184 13.47 -5.50 12.51
C ASN A 184 13.74 -5.46 10.99
N ALA A 185 12.71 -5.15 10.20
CA ALA A 185 12.84 -5.03 8.76
C ALA A 185 13.47 -3.68 8.36
N CYS A 186 14.26 -3.66 7.30
CA CYS A 186 14.53 -2.45 6.54
C CYS A 186 13.21 -1.92 5.98
N VAL A 187 13.06 -0.61 5.87
CA VAL A 187 11.84 0.00 5.31
C VAL A 187 12.21 1.00 4.23
N CYS A 188 11.59 0.85 3.08
CA CYS A 188 11.76 1.78 1.97
C CYS A 188 10.43 2.13 1.32
N TYR A 189 10.42 3.18 0.53
CA TYR A 189 9.32 3.59 -0.32
C TYR A 189 9.73 3.45 -1.79
N ILE A 190 8.86 2.88 -2.63
CA ILE A 190 9.05 2.83 -4.08
C ILE A 190 8.29 4.00 -4.69
N ASP A 191 9.03 5.05 -5.01
CA ASP A 191 8.50 6.21 -5.73
C ASP A 191 8.39 5.89 -7.22
N MET A 192 7.15 5.74 -7.69
CA MET A 192 6.89 5.41 -9.08
C MET A 192 6.90 6.65 -9.96
N ILE A 193 7.64 6.58 -11.07
CA ILE A 193 7.74 7.63 -12.08
C ILE A 193 7.26 7.07 -13.42
N ARG A 194 6.54 7.89 -14.20
CA ARG A 194 6.12 7.59 -15.57
C ARG A 194 6.86 8.51 -16.54
N PRO A 195 8.06 8.14 -17.06
CA PRO A 195 8.80 8.98 -18.00
C PRO A 195 8.02 9.23 -19.29
N ARG A 196 7.29 8.23 -19.75
CA ARG A 196 6.40 8.29 -20.92
C ARG A 196 5.34 7.19 -20.86
N ARG A 197 4.34 7.27 -21.70
CA ARG A 197 3.26 6.28 -21.80
C ARG A 197 3.82 4.87 -22.02
N GLY A 198 3.44 3.91 -21.14
CA GLY A 198 3.89 2.52 -21.21
C GLY A 198 5.34 2.28 -20.75
N TYR A 199 5.93 3.25 -20.03
CA TYR A 199 7.27 3.13 -19.42
C TYR A 199 7.26 3.70 -18.00
N TYR A 200 7.87 2.97 -17.08
CA TYR A 200 7.88 3.30 -15.66
C TYR A 200 9.25 3.08 -15.04
N CYS A 201 9.53 3.84 -13.99
CA CYS A 201 10.69 3.66 -13.14
C CYS A 201 10.23 3.63 -11.68
N GLY A 202 10.66 2.64 -10.91
CA GLY A 202 10.49 2.56 -9.47
C GLY A 202 11.78 2.97 -8.78
N VAL A 203 11.76 4.09 -8.06
CA VAL A 203 12.92 4.59 -7.31
C VAL A 203 12.80 4.17 -5.87
N PHE A 204 13.70 3.32 -5.40
CA PHE A 204 13.78 2.91 -4.00
C PHE A 204 14.36 4.04 -3.15
N LYS A 205 13.60 4.52 -2.19
CA LYS A 205 13.97 5.56 -1.24
C LYS A 205 13.90 5.00 0.18
N PRO A 206 14.94 5.13 1.01
CA PRO A 206 14.84 4.74 2.40
C PRO A 206 13.75 5.55 3.11
N VAL A 207 12.95 4.90 3.95
CA VAL A 207 12.04 5.59 4.87
C VAL A 207 12.84 5.90 6.12
N VAL A 208 13.17 7.17 6.31
CA VAL A 208 13.91 7.65 7.48
C VAL A 208 12.93 8.29 8.45
N TRP A 209 12.92 7.82 9.69
CA TRP A 209 12.07 8.37 10.76
C TRP A 209 12.86 8.65 12.02
N GLU A 210 12.46 9.67 12.74
CA GLU A 210 12.98 9.95 14.06
C GLU A 210 12.30 9.04 15.09
N LYS A 211 13.08 8.58 16.09
CA LYS A 211 12.52 7.89 17.25
C LYS A 211 11.91 8.95 18.17
N ASP A 212 10.67 9.31 17.91
CA ASP A 212 9.86 10.16 18.77
C ASP A 212 8.92 9.28 19.61
N GLU A 213 9.09 9.26 20.92
CA GLU A 213 8.24 8.50 21.84
C GLU A 213 6.76 8.96 21.83
N LYS A 214 6.49 10.18 21.32
CA LYS A 214 5.15 10.73 21.17
C LYS A 214 4.42 10.19 19.94
N LYS A 215 5.15 9.61 18.99
CA LYS A 215 4.61 9.09 17.74
C LYS A 215 4.54 7.56 17.76
N GLU A 216 3.33 7.01 17.77
CA GLU A 216 3.12 5.55 17.75
C GLU A 216 3.50 4.93 16.40
N PHE A 217 3.23 5.64 15.29
CA PHE A 217 3.41 5.13 13.92
C PHE A 217 4.22 6.09 13.01
N PRO A 218 5.46 6.45 13.37
CA PRO A 218 6.26 7.40 12.60
C PRO A 218 6.63 6.92 11.19
N ILE A 219 6.82 5.62 10.99
CA ILE A 219 7.10 5.04 9.66
C ILE A 219 5.90 5.24 8.73
N THR A 220 4.70 4.99 9.23
CA THR A 220 3.45 5.16 8.48
C THR A 220 3.22 6.62 8.10
N GLU A 221 3.47 7.55 9.02
CA GLU A 221 3.37 8.99 8.74
C GLU A 221 4.34 9.40 7.64
N VAL A 222 5.61 9.01 7.73
CA VAL A 222 6.63 9.33 6.70
C VAL A 222 6.23 8.73 5.36
N TYR A 223 5.81 7.47 5.32
CA TYR A 223 5.34 6.84 4.08
C TYR A 223 4.19 7.63 3.44
N MET A 224 3.19 8.01 4.23
CA MET A 224 2.02 8.73 3.72
C MET A 224 2.40 10.12 3.17
N HIS A 225 3.34 10.82 3.81
CA HIS A 225 3.86 12.09 3.28
C HIS A 225 4.65 11.89 1.98
N MET A 226 5.51 10.87 1.89
CA MET A 226 6.22 10.56 0.64
C MET A 226 5.25 10.22 -0.51
N LEU A 227 4.17 9.52 -0.21
CA LEU A 227 3.12 9.23 -1.19
C LEU A 227 2.35 10.49 -1.59
N GLU A 228 2.05 11.39 -0.65
CA GLU A 228 1.39 12.66 -0.90
C GLU A 228 2.22 13.55 -1.85
N GLU A 229 3.54 13.64 -1.62
CA GLU A 229 4.46 14.32 -2.53
C GLU A 229 4.45 13.70 -3.94
N THR A 230 4.48 12.36 -4.01
CA THR A 230 4.40 11.64 -5.29
C THR A 230 3.10 11.95 -6.04
N ILE A 231 1.96 11.97 -5.34
CA ILE A 231 0.65 12.31 -5.92
C ILE A 231 0.62 13.79 -6.34
N GLY A 232 1.15 14.69 -5.50
CA GLY A 232 1.22 16.13 -5.78
C GLY A 232 1.99 16.46 -7.06
N ARG A 233 3.07 15.72 -7.34
CA ARG A 233 3.91 15.86 -8.53
C ARG A 233 3.16 15.55 -9.82
N ALA A 234 2.34 14.49 -9.87
CA ALA A 234 1.56 14.13 -11.06
C ALA A 234 0.24 13.45 -10.65
N PRO A 235 -0.76 14.23 -10.24
CA PRO A 235 -1.97 13.72 -9.58
C PRO A 235 -2.84 12.84 -10.47
N ALA A 236 -2.70 12.89 -11.79
CA ALA A 236 -3.48 12.05 -12.70
C ALA A 236 -3.19 10.54 -12.56
N TYR A 237 -2.10 10.14 -11.91
CA TYR A 237 -1.65 8.75 -11.91
C TYR A 237 -1.91 8.00 -10.60
N TRP A 238 -2.69 8.54 -9.66
CA TRP A 238 -3.15 7.82 -8.47
C TRP A 238 -4.57 7.27 -8.66
N LEU A 239 -4.93 6.22 -7.93
CA LEU A 239 -6.20 5.51 -8.08
C LEU A 239 -7.39 6.28 -7.45
N TRP A 240 -7.78 7.40 -8.06
CA TRP A 240 -8.87 8.27 -7.61
C TRP A 240 -10.25 7.62 -7.60
N SER A 241 -10.44 6.49 -8.29
CA SER A 241 -11.71 5.75 -8.30
C SER A 241 -12.00 5.03 -6.98
N HIS A 242 -10.98 4.80 -6.13
CA HIS A 242 -11.18 4.26 -4.79
C HIS A 242 -11.89 5.29 -3.91
N ASN A 243 -12.96 4.89 -3.21
CA ASN A 243 -13.66 5.76 -2.25
C ASN A 243 -12.85 5.83 -0.94
N ARG A 244 -11.69 6.58 -0.99
CA ARG A 244 -10.67 6.61 0.07
C ARG A 244 -11.21 7.14 1.39
N TRP A 245 -12.06 8.18 1.34
CA TRP A 245 -12.59 8.88 2.51
C TRP A 245 -14.03 8.46 2.86
N LYS A 246 -14.35 7.18 2.62
CA LYS A 246 -15.66 6.60 2.99
C LYS A 246 -15.86 6.40 4.48
N ARG A 247 -14.79 6.46 5.27
CA ARG A 247 -14.81 6.37 6.73
C ARG A 247 -14.29 7.68 7.30
N THR A 248 -15.09 8.30 8.18
CA THR A 248 -14.76 9.55 8.85
C THR A 248 -14.60 9.30 10.34
N ARG A 249 -13.89 10.18 11.05
CA ARG A 249 -13.74 10.10 12.50
C ARG A 249 -15.09 10.16 13.21
N ALA A 250 -15.98 11.05 12.79
CA ALA A 250 -17.33 11.14 13.33
C ALA A 250 -18.11 9.81 13.24
N MET A 251 -17.98 9.08 12.11
CA MET A 251 -18.59 7.74 11.98
C MET A 251 -17.92 6.73 12.91
N ALA A 252 -16.61 6.83 13.15
CA ALA A 252 -15.90 5.95 14.08
C ALA A 252 -16.37 6.16 15.52
N GLU A 253 -16.53 7.42 15.94
CA GLU A 253 -17.02 7.79 17.27
C GLU A 253 -18.46 7.30 17.51
N LEU A 254 -19.34 7.45 16.51
CA LEU A 254 -20.71 6.91 16.58
C LEU A 254 -20.70 5.38 16.74
N LEU A 255 -19.88 4.67 15.97
CA LEU A 255 -19.78 3.20 16.07
C LEU A 255 -19.23 2.75 17.43
N GLN A 256 -18.26 3.48 17.99
CA GLN A 256 -17.73 3.22 19.32
C GLN A 256 -18.83 3.40 20.39
N ALA A 257 -19.53 4.52 20.36
CA ALA A 257 -20.62 4.79 21.29
C ALA A 257 -21.73 3.72 21.24
N GLU A 258 -22.10 3.27 20.03
CA GLU A 258 -23.05 2.16 19.87
C GLU A 258 -22.54 0.83 20.44
N GLN A 259 -21.25 0.54 20.25
CA GLN A 259 -20.64 -0.69 20.79
C GLN A 259 -20.57 -0.67 22.31
N GLU A 260 -20.22 0.47 22.90
CA GLU A 260 -20.22 0.66 24.36
C GLU A 260 -21.60 0.48 24.96
N LYS A 261 -22.62 1.12 24.36
CA LYS A 261 -24.00 0.96 24.77
C LYS A 261 -24.48 -0.50 24.76
N ARG A 262 -24.20 -1.22 23.66
CA ARG A 262 -24.54 -2.65 23.55
C ARG A 262 -23.80 -3.50 24.59
N LYS A 263 -22.57 -3.14 24.94
CA LYS A 263 -21.77 -3.83 25.95
C LYS A 263 -22.40 -3.61 27.37
N GLU A 264 -22.77 -2.40 27.66
CA GLU A 264 -23.46 -2.07 28.92
C GLU A 264 -24.81 -2.79 29.05
N GLU A 265 -25.60 -2.81 28.00
CA GLU A 265 -26.89 -3.52 27.97
C GLU A 265 -26.70 -5.03 28.21
N ARG A 266 -25.67 -5.65 27.62
CA ARG A 266 -25.35 -7.07 27.88
C ARG A 266 -24.91 -7.33 29.31
N ILE A 267 -24.14 -6.43 29.92
CA ILE A 267 -23.70 -6.55 31.31
C ILE A 267 -24.93 -6.45 32.24
N LYS A 268 -25.79 -5.47 32.02
CA LYS A 268 -27.04 -5.29 32.80
C LYS A 268 -27.96 -6.50 32.67
N ALA A 269 -28.16 -7.03 31.49
CA ALA A 269 -28.97 -8.23 31.26
C ALA A 269 -28.40 -9.48 31.97
N HIS A 270 -27.05 -9.62 32.00
CA HIS A 270 -26.42 -10.73 32.72
C HIS A 270 -26.56 -10.63 34.24
N GLN A 271 -26.48 -9.41 34.79
CA GLN A 271 -26.64 -9.15 36.21
C GLN A 271 -28.11 -9.35 36.68
N SER A 272 -29.10 -8.99 35.85
CA SER A 272 -30.53 -9.19 36.17
C SER A 272 -30.97 -10.66 36.04
N GLY A 273 -30.34 -11.45 35.14
CA GLY A 273 -30.63 -12.90 35.00
C GLY A 273 -30.00 -13.79 36.06
N GLY A 274 -28.96 -13.32 36.77
CA GLY A 274 -28.30 -14.02 37.86
C GLY A 274 -28.97 -13.86 39.22
N ALA A 275 -29.91 -12.90 39.38
CA ALA A 275 -30.65 -12.64 40.63
C ALA A 275 -31.95 -13.45 40.76
N GLN A 276 -32.29 -14.29 39.78
CA GLN A 276 -33.49 -15.13 39.74
C GLN A 276 -33.18 -16.65 39.83
N ARG A 277 -32.03 -17.04 40.33
CA ARG A 277 -31.72 -18.46 40.61
C ARG A 277 -31.43 -18.69 42.08
#